data_9dc0a6ce4104943c1b501609b3426867
#
_entry.id   9dc0a6ce4104943c1b501609b3426867
#
_cell.length_a   1.000
_cell.length_b   1.000
_cell.length_c   1.000
_cell.angle_alpha   90.00
_cell.angle_beta   90.00
_cell.angle_gamma   90.00
#
_symmetry.space_group_name_H-M   'P 1'
#
loop_
_entity.id
_entity.type
_entity.pdbx_description
1 polymer ?
#
loop_
_entity_poly.entity_id
_entity_poly.type
_entity_poly.pdbx_seq_one_letter_code
_entity_poly.pdbx_strand_id
1 'polypeptide(L)'
;MSYLFSAQKIRAAMDAAGEALSKQKAIECKCLYRQWEDLIGSEAKPGRRFLCGQNLFTVRTDAKTHVFSREWPPGPNTASLYEAINETHAGTAEDPIPWVQPMELTQGLYYSEGGKTYYCTRSSGQPLAFKLSELVGLYVEEVNL
;
A
#
# COMPACT_ATOMS: atom_id res chain seq x y z
N MET A 1 3.90 7.84 -37.88
CA MET A 1 3.61 7.69 -36.45
C MET A 1 4.91 7.91 -35.67
N SER A 2 4.90 8.76 -34.67
CA SER A 2 6.10 9.05 -33.89
C SER A 2 6.32 7.97 -32.82
N TYR A 3 7.59 7.77 -32.46
CA TYR A 3 7.94 6.87 -31.34
C TYR A 3 7.28 7.32 -30.02
N LEU A 4 7.10 8.61 -29.82
CA LEU A 4 6.47 9.16 -28.65
C LEU A 4 5.02 8.65 -28.49
N PHE A 5 4.26 8.63 -29.59
CA PHE A 5 2.88 8.12 -29.58
C PHE A 5 2.82 6.63 -29.22
N SER A 6 3.75 5.84 -29.78
CA SER A 6 3.84 4.41 -29.45
C SER A 6 4.24 4.18 -27.99
N ALA A 7 5.19 4.98 -27.46
CA ALA A 7 5.60 4.90 -26.07
C ALA A 7 4.46 5.25 -25.11
N GLN A 8 3.66 6.27 -25.44
CA GLN A 8 2.50 6.64 -24.63
C GLN A 8 1.44 5.54 -24.62
N LYS A 9 1.21 4.87 -25.73
CA LYS A 9 0.29 3.73 -25.78
C LYS A 9 0.77 2.55 -24.94
N ILE A 10 2.06 2.23 -25.01
CA ILE A 10 2.66 1.18 -24.19
C ILE A 10 2.53 1.52 -22.71
N ARG A 11 2.82 2.76 -22.34
CA ARG A 11 2.71 3.18 -20.95
C ARG A 11 1.27 3.09 -20.44
N ALA A 12 0.30 3.52 -21.24
CA ALA A 12 -1.12 3.41 -20.89
C ALA A 12 -1.54 1.95 -20.69
N ALA A 13 -1.07 1.05 -21.55
CA ALA A 13 -1.34 -0.38 -21.41
C ALA A 13 -0.70 -0.96 -20.13
N MET A 14 0.51 -0.55 -19.80
CA MET A 14 1.19 -0.96 -18.58
C MET A 14 0.44 -0.48 -17.33
N ASP A 15 -0.02 0.77 -17.33
CA ASP A 15 -0.77 1.33 -16.21
C ASP A 15 -2.08 0.56 -16.00
N ALA A 16 -2.81 0.28 -17.06
CA ALA A 16 -4.05 -0.50 -16.99
C ALA A 16 -3.81 -1.94 -16.53
N ALA A 17 -2.78 -2.60 -17.05
CA ALA A 17 -2.41 -3.95 -16.65
C ALA A 17 -1.98 -4.00 -15.17
N GLY A 18 -1.22 -2.99 -14.71
CA GLY A 18 -0.79 -2.89 -13.33
C GLY A 18 -1.94 -2.82 -12.35
N GLU A 19 -2.98 -2.08 -12.67
CA GLU A 19 -4.18 -1.96 -11.82
C GLU A 19 -5.00 -3.25 -11.77
N ALA A 20 -4.88 -4.10 -12.78
CA ALA A 20 -5.60 -5.37 -12.86
C ALA A 20 -4.87 -6.54 -12.18
N LEU A 21 -3.60 -6.38 -11.81
CA LEU A 21 -2.83 -7.42 -11.15
C LEU A 21 -3.32 -7.68 -9.73
N SER A 22 -3.17 -8.93 -9.27
CA SER A 22 -3.33 -9.24 -7.85
C SER A 22 -2.29 -8.44 -7.04
N LYS A 23 -2.53 -8.26 -5.75
CA LYS A 23 -1.59 -7.55 -4.87
C LYS A 23 -0.22 -8.24 -4.86
N GLN A 24 -0.19 -9.57 -4.83
CA GLN A 24 1.05 -10.34 -4.86
C GLN A 24 1.83 -10.10 -6.17
N LYS A 25 1.14 -10.18 -7.31
CA LYS A 25 1.76 -9.92 -8.61
C LYS A 25 2.22 -8.47 -8.75
N ALA A 26 1.48 -7.54 -8.19
CA ALA A 26 1.86 -6.14 -8.18
C ALA A 26 3.18 -5.92 -7.44
N ILE A 27 3.37 -6.59 -6.31
CA ILE A 27 4.62 -6.52 -5.54
C ILE A 27 5.78 -7.11 -6.34
N GLU A 28 5.57 -8.24 -7.03
CA GLU A 28 6.58 -8.86 -7.88
C GLU A 28 6.96 -7.98 -9.08
N CYS A 29 6.03 -7.16 -9.54
CA CYS A 29 6.18 -6.31 -10.72
C CYS A 29 6.22 -4.83 -10.39
N LYS A 30 6.85 -4.44 -9.30
CA LYS A 30 6.92 -3.02 -8.87
C LYS A 30 7.42 -2.09 -9.97
N CYS A 31 8.26 -2.57 -10.86
CA CYS A 31 8.79 -1.77 -11.98
C CYS A 31 7.72 -1.26 -12.95
N LEU A 32 6.51 -1.82 -12.92
CA LEU A 32 5.40 -1.33 -13.73
C LEU A 32 4.82 -0.01 -13.23
N TYR A 33 5.05 0.31 -11.95
CA TYR A 33 4.38 1.44 -11.32
C TYR A 33 5.25 2.67 -11.28
N ARG A 34 4.61 3.82 -11.41
CA ARG A 34 5.28 5.12 -11.34
C ARG A 34 5.50 5.53 -9.89
N GLN A 35 6.53 6.33 -9.65
CA GLN A 35 6.74 6.96 -8.35
C GLN A 35 5.67 8.03 -8.13
N TRP A 36 5.22 8.17 -6.89
CA TRP A 36 4.25 9.18 -6.50
C TRP A 36 4.65 10.59 -6.95
N GLU A 37 5.93 10.92 -6.85
CA GLU A 37 6.45 12.24 -7.25
C GLU A 37 6.19 12.55 -8.73
N ASP A 38 6.23 11.53 -9.58
CA ASP A 38 5.96 11.66 -11.01
C ASP A 38 4.46 11.79 -11.32
N LEU A 39 3.61 11.48 -10.35
CA LEU A 39 2.15 11.53 -10.50
C LEU A 39 1.54 12.82 -10.00
N ILE A 40 2.32 13.69 -9.33
CA ILE A 40 1.81 14.95 -8.80
C ILE A 40 1.20 15.77 -9.93
N GLY A 41 -0.04 16.25 -9.72
CA GLY A 41 -0.82 16.95 -10.73
C GLY A 41 -1.72 16.03 -11.57
N SER A 42 -1.55 14.70 -11.45
CA SER A 42 -2.39 13.71 -12.14
C SER A 42 -3.57 13.30 -11.28
N GLU A 43 -4.57 12.72 -11.92
CA GLU A 43 -5.77 12.26 -11.24
C GLU A 43 -5.52 10.98 -10.45
N ALA A 44 -5.90 10.99 -9.17
CA ALA A 44 -5.84 9.84 -8.27
C ALA A 44 -7.21 9.15 -8.23
N LYS A 45 -7.40 8.19 -9.14
CA LYS A 45 -8.64 7.41 -9.20
C LYS A 45 -8.58 6.24 -8.21
N PRO A 46 -9.71 5.85 -7.60
CA PRO A 46 -9.75 4.68 -6.74
C PRO A 46 -9.20 3.43 -7.44
N GLY A 47 -8.35 2.68 -6.74
CA GLY A 47 -7.68 1.50 -7.28
C GLY A 47 -6.36 1.75 -8.00
N ARG A 48 -6.00 3.01 -8.26
CA ARG A 48 -4.71 3.32 -8.89
C ARG A 48 -3.57 2.97 -7.95
N ARG A 49 -2.55 2.30 -8.47
CA ARG A 49 -1.36 1.88 -7.74
C ARG A 49 -0.16 2.71 -8.12
N PHE A 50 0.72 2.95 -7.15
CA PHE A 50 1.93 3.74 -7.35
C PHE A 50 2.97 3.41 -6.29
N LEU A 51 4.22 3.81 -6.54
CA LEU A 51 5.32 3.64 -5.59
C LEU A 51 5.58 4.95 -4.84
N CYS A 52 5.94 4.81 -3.57
CA CYS A 52 6.56 5.88 -2.81
C CYS A 52 7.84 5.31 -2.20
N GLY A 53 8.98 5.69 -2.77
CA GLY A 53 10.24 5.01 -2.48
C GLY A 53 10.19 3.56 -2.98
N GLN A 54 10.33 2.61 -2.09
CA GLN A 54 10.24 1.18 -2.42
C GLN A 54 8.92 0.56 -2.01
N ASN A 55 8.03 1.33 -1.41
CA ASN A 55 6.73 0.84 -0.95
C ASN A 55 5.67 1.05 -2.02
N LEU A 56 4.84 0.02 -2.22
CA LEU A 56 3.72 0.07 -3.15
C LEU A 56 2.47 0.49 -2.41
N PHE A 57 1.75 1.45 -2.98
CA PHE A 57 0.48 1.96 -2.45
C PHE A 57 -0.62 1.85 -3.48
N THR A 58 -1.86 1.87 -3.01
CA THR A 58 -3.04 1.99 -3.85
C THR A 58 -3.92 3.12 -3.35
N VAL A 59 -4.60 3.82 -4.26
CA VAL A 59 -5.67 4.74 -3.91
C VAL A 59 -6.85 3.90 -3.42
N ARG A 60 -7.35 4.20 -2.23
CA ARG A 60 -8.45 3.42 -1.63
C ARG A 60 -9.69 3.46 -2.52
N THR A 61 -10.40 2.34 -2.58
CA THR A 61 -11.61 2.21 -3.38
C THR A 61 -12.77 3.06 -2.85
N ASP A 62 -12.74 3.42 -1.57
CA ASP A 62 -13.72 4.28 -0.92
C ASP A 62 -13.30 5.76 -0.89
N ALA A 63 -12.12 6.09 -1.41
CA ALA A 63 -11.67 7.47 -1.51
C ALA A 63 -12.33 8.16 -2.71
N LYS A 64 -12.57 9.44 -2.58
CA LYS A 64 -13.03 10.24 -3.71
C LYS A 64 -11.88 10.47 -4.67
N THR A 65 -12.17 10.53 -5.97
CA THR A 65 -11.19 10.90 -6.97
C THR A 65 -10.65 12.29 -6.65
N HIS A 66 -9.33 12.42 -6.64
CA HIS A 66 -8.65 13.67 -6.33
C HIS A 66 -7.40 13.80 -7.19
N VAL A 67 -6.64 14.87 -7.01
CA VAL A 67 -5.38 15.09 -7.72
C VAL A 67 -4.22 14.83 -6.75
N PHE A 68 -3.21 14.09 -7.20
CA PHE A 68 -2.00 13.89 -6.41
C PHE A 68 -1.33 15.24 -6.16
N SER A 69 -1.03 15.53 -4.91
CA SER A 69 -0.46 16.80 -4.48
C SER A 69 0.70 16.60 -3.51
N ARG A 70 1.70 17.48 -3.59
CA ARG A 70 2.83 17.47 -2.66
C ARG A 70 2.40 17.71 -1.21
N GLU A 71 1.26 18.36 -1.01
CA GLU A 71 0.72 18.62 0.33
C GLU A 71 0.16 17.36 1.00
N TRP A 72 -0.10 16.32 0.21
CA TRP A 72 -0.72 15.09 0.68
C TRP A 72 0.11 13.86 0.30
N PRO A 73 1.36 13.74 0.81
CA PRO A 73 2.20 12.57 0.51
C PRO A 73 1.62 11.31 1.13
N PRO A 74 1.86 10.14 0.52
CA PRO A 74 1.44 8.88 1.12
C PRO A 74 2.07 8.68 2.50
N GLY A 75 1.24 8.36 3.48
CA GLY A 75 1.70 8.18 4.83
C GLY A 75 0.55 8.20 5.85
N PRO A 76 0.86 8.29 7.14
CA PRO A 76 -0.15 8.26 8.20
C PRO A 76 -1.24 9.33 8.07
N ASN A 77 -0.89 10.52 7.57
CA ASN A 77 -1.84 11.62 7.45
C ASN A 77 -2.79 11.46 6.25
N THR A 78 -2.53 10.51 5.37
CA THR A 78 -3.35 10.25 4.18
C THR A 78 -3.96 8.85 4.18
N ALA A 79 -4.18 8.28 5.36
CA ALA A 79 -4.76 6.95 5.53
C ALA A 79 -6.17 6.84 4.93
N SER A 80 -6.89 7.95 4.79
CA SER A 80 -8.20 7.97 4.15
C SER A 80 -8.14 7.93 2.63
N LEU A 81 -6.96 8.20 2.04
CA LEU A 81 -6.77 8.26 0.60
C LEU A 81 -6.00 7.06 0.06
N TYR A 82 -4.97 6.63 0.75
CA TYR A 82 -4.01 5.63 0.28
C TYR A 82 -3.82 4.50 1.27
N GLU A 83 -3.50 3.33 0.73
CA GLU A 83 -3.25 2.13 1.50
C GLU A 83 -1.99 1.44 1.01
N ALA A 84 -1.11 1.03 1.92
CA ALA A 84 0.09 0.29 1.57
C ALA A 84 -0.26 -1.15 1.15
N ILE A 85 0.40 -1.64 0.11
CA ILE A 85 0.29 -3.02 -0.34
C ILE A 85 1.54 -3.77 0.10
N ASN A 86 1.39 -4.80 0.91
CA ASN A 86 2.51 -5.60 1.39
C ASN A 86 2.08 -7.06 1.58
N GLU A 87 2.13 -7.81 0.50
CA GLU A 87 1.75 -9.23 0.51
C GLU A 87 2.92 -10.17 0.19
N THR A 88 4.17 -9.69 0.27
CA THR A 88 5.35 -10.54 0.05
C THR A 88 5.65 -11.46 1.22
N HIS A 89 5.04 -11.23 2.36
CA HIS A 89 5.22 -12.00 3.58
C HIS A 89 3.99 -12.87 3.87
N ALA A 90 4.21 -14.05 4.43
CA ALA A 90 3.13 -14.99 4.69
C ALA A 90 2.21 -14.54 5.84
N GLY A 91 2.68 -13.67 6.72
CA GLY A 91 1.93 -13.24 7.90
C GLY A 91 1.93 -14.26 9.02
N THR A 92 2.93 -15.15 9.04
CA THR A 92 3.14 -16.15 10.11
C THR A 92 4.11 -15.62 11.16
N ALA A 93 4.23 -16.31 12.28
CA ALA A 93 5.19 -15.95 13.33
C ALA A 93 6.64 -15.96 12.82
N GLU A 94 6.95 -16.84 11.86
CA GLU A 94 8.27 -16.95 11.24
C GLU A 94 8.49 -15.92 10.12
N ASP A 95 7.41 -15.42 9.53
CA ASP A 95 7.47 -14.47 8.43
C ASP A 95 6.37 -13.40 8.60
N PRO A 96 6.51 -12.53 9.63
CA PRO A 96 5.51 -11.50 9.88
C PRO A 96 5.53 -10.42 8.79
N ILE A 97 4.38 -9.81 8.57
CA ILE A 97 4.23 -8.72 7.60
C ILE A 97 4.80 -7.43 8.21
N PRO A 98 5.79 -6.79 7.57
CA PRO A 98 6.28 -5.49 8.04
C PRO A 98 5.16 -4.45 8.05
N TRP A 99 5.01 -3.76 9.18
CA TRP A 99 3.98 -2.72 9.33
C TRP A 99 4.43 -1.43 8.64
N VAL A 100 3.69 -1.03 7.61
CA VAL A 100 3.92 0.21 6.84
C VAL A 100 2.62 1.01 6.85
N GLN A 101 2.64 2.14 7.51
CA GLN A 101 1.44 2.99 7.65
C GLN A 101 1.17 3.79 6.35
N PRO A 102 -0.10 3.94 5.92
CA PRO A 102 -1.29 3.31 6.47
C PRO A 102 -1.49 1.89 5.94
N MET A 103 -1.96 1.01 6.78
CA MET A 103 -2.13 -0.40 6.43
C MET A 103 -3.28 -1.01 7.21
N GLU A 104 -3.98 -1.96 6.60
CA GLU A 104 -5.06 -2.69 7.23
C GLU A 104 -4.53 -3.89 8.01
N LEU A 105 -5.12 -4.15 9.18
CA LEU A 105 -4.85 -5.35 9.96
C LEU A 105 -5.87 -6.44 9.64
N THR A 106 -5.39 -7.67 9.47
CA THR A 106 -6.23 -8.85 9.24
C THR A 106 -6.06 -9.83 10.39
N GLN A 107 -7.16 -10.23 10.99
CA GLN A 107 -7.18 -11.19 12.09
C GLN A 107 -6.46 -12.48 11.70
N GLY A 108 -5.63 -12.98 12.61
CA GLY A 108 -4.89 -14.24 12.42
C GLY A 108 -3.51 -14.07 11.81
N LEU A 109 -3.16 -12.88 11.34
CA LEU A 109 -1.84 -12.61 10.78
C LEU A 109 -0.91 -11.97 11.80
N TYR A 110 0.39 -12.18 11.58
CA TYR A 110 1.45 -11.59 12.38
C TYR A 110 2.05 -10.40 11.65
N TYR A 111 2.37 -9.36 12.37
CA TYR A 111 2.96 -8.12 11.86
C TYR A 111 4.21 -7.77 12.65
N SER A 112 5.16 -7.09 12.02
CA SER A 112 6.39 -6.67 12.68
C SER A 112 6.59 -5.16 12.58
N GLU A 113 7.09 -4.56 13.65
CA GLU A 113 7.47 -3.15 13.70
C GLU A 113 8.53 -2.97 14.77
N GLY A 114 9.62 -2.26 14.43
CA GLY A 114 10.65 -1.93 15.40
C GLY A 114 11.34 -3.12 16.06
N GLY A 115 11.48 -4.22 15.33
CA GLY A 115 12.10 -5.44 15.86
C GLY A 115 11.18 -6.29 16.74
N LYS A 116 9.92 -5.92 16.86
CA LYS A 116 8.91 -6.65 17.63
C LYS A 116 7.90 -7.29 16.71
N THR A 117 7.32 -8.41 17.14
CA THR A 117 6.27 -9.12 16.41
C THR A 117 4.95 -9.01 17.17
N TYR A 118 3.87 -8.79 16.42
CA TYR A 118 2.52 -8.63 16.95
C TYR A 118 1.57 -9.58 16.25
N TYR A 119 0.66 -10.17 17.02
CA TYR A 119 -0.41 -11.02 16.49
C TYR A 119 -1.70 -10.22 16.40
N CYS A 120 -2.35 -10.23 15.24
CA CYS A 120 -3.60 -9.52 15.05
C CYS A 120 -4.77 -10.35 15.58
N THR A 121 -5.45 -9.82 16.60
CA THR A 121 -6.59 -10.47 17.24
C THR A 121 -7.93 -10.04 16.64
N ARG A 122 -7.96 -8.93 15.90
CA ARG A 122 -9.17 -8.39 15.29
C ARG A 122 -8.84 -7.62 14.02
N SER A 123 -9.56 -7.89 12.94
CA SER A 123 -9.41 -7.13 11.69
C SER A 123 -9.84 -5.69 11.89
N SER A 124 -9.09 -4.75 11.31
CA SER A 124 -9.42 -3.33 11.41
C SER A 124 -10.52 -2.87 10.45
N GLY A 125 -10.68 -3.57 9.33
CA GLY A 125 -11.66 -3.22 8.31
C GLY A 125 -11.32 -1.96 7.51
N GLN A 126 -10.23 -1.29 7.87
CA GLN A 126 -9.76 -0.07 7.21
C GLN A 126 -8.29 0.14 7.51
N PRO A 127 -7.55 0.85 6.66
CA PRO A 127 -6.16 1.18 6.95
C PRO A 127 -6.03 2.04 8.20
N LEU A 128 -5.05 1.69 9.03
CA LEU A 128 -4.77 2.41 10.27
C LEU A 128 -3.43 3.15 10.16
N ALA A 129 -3.39 4.34 10.74
CA ALA A 129 -2.22 5.21 10.73
C ALA A 129 -1.58 5.32 12.12
N PHE A 130 -1.58 4.21 12.86
CA PHE A 130 -1.01 4.15 14.21
C PHE A 130 0.14 3.16 14.25
N LYS A 131 1.03 3.31 15.24
CA LYS A 131 2.05 2.31 15.52
C LYS A 131 1.40 1.07 16.11
N LEU A 132 1.98 -0.11 15.85
CA LEU A 132 1.45 -1.35 16.41
C LEU A 132 1.46 -1.34 17.94
N SER A 133 2.47 -0.71 18.57
CA SER A 133 2.53 -0.58 20.01
C SER A 133 1.34 0.20 20.59
N GLU A 134 0.76 1.10 19.83
CA GLU A 134 -0.42 1.88 20.23
C GLU A 134 -1.72 1.08 20.07
N LEU A 135 -1.69 -0.02 19.33
CA LEU A 135 -2.85 -0.86 19.02
C LEU A 135 -2.92 -2.12 19.91
N VAL A 136 -1.95 -2.31 20.79
CA VAL A 136 -1.94 -3.44 21.72
C VAL A 136 -3.16 -3.38 22.64
N GLY A 137 -3.88 -4.50 22.73
CA GLY A 137 -5.12 -4.58 23.50
C GLY A 137 -6.37 -4.14 22.73
N LEU A 138 -6.20 -3.49 21.57
CA LEU A 138 -7.31 -3.09 20.69
C LEU A 138 -7.42 -4.00 19.47
N TYR A 139 -6.33 -4.17 18.74
CA TYR A 139 -6.29 -4.97 17.51
C TYR A 139 -5.20 -6.02 17.51
N VAL A 140 -4.14 -5.82 18.27
CA VAL A 140 -2.96 -6.71 18.26
C VAL A 140 -2.50 -7.03 19.67
N GLU A 141 -1.70 -8.10 19.79
CA GLU A 141 -0.98 -8.48 21.00
C GLU A 141 0.50 -8.61 20.67
N GLU A 142 1.37 -8.12 21.55
CA GLU A 142 2.81 -8.32 21.38
C GLU A 142 3.15 -9.78 21.63
N VAL A 143 3.93 -10.36 20.74
CA VAL A 143 4.32 -11.77 20.80
C VAL A 143 5.82 -11.88 21.09
N ASN A 144 6.18 -12.63 22.12
CA ASN A 144 7.57 -12.93 22.45
C ASN A 144 7.94 -14.25 21.77
N LEU A 145 8.75 -14.15 20.71
CA LEU A 145 9.21 -15.30 19.94
C LEU A 145 10.63 -15.68 20.29
#